data_8bc35a90f614e504cb424eefcfd70668
#
_entry.id   8bc35a90f614e504cb424eefcfd70668
#
_cell.length_a   1.000
_cell.length_b   1.000
_cell.length_c   1.000
_cell.angle_alpha   90.00
_cell.angle_beta   90.00
_cell.angle_gamma   90.00
#
_symmetry.space_group_name_H-M   'P 1'
#
loop_
_entity.id
_entity.type
_entity.pdbx_description
1 polymer ?
#
loop_
_entity_poly.entity_id
_entity_poly.type
_entity_poly.pdbx_seq_one_letter_code
_entity_poly.pdbx_strand_id
1 'polypeptide(L)'
;MNLNTLNEFRHGIYGCFGNAKDALFNTIDALSSEAAARSFPELSFSPFFERTWASLYEALEDGQIDAQRLRQVFVQCAPLPAAGQYVFLGVDTSNLYRPEAETAQDRTLVPMANLPKDAHAACPGWVVSHVVLLPSQAGQGTFVLDTARVTSTELATVVAVRQLQAVVALLVARGLRPIIIGDRWYACAPFLARLSEVSAHCLLRVKSHRVFYRPAPVRRPGQLGASRKDGDRFQCSDERTHGEPDEVWEGSDAKGARVQVRCWKHLHLRTARWVEVSVIQIIRHGANGSARDPRVSWFVWKGDDPAPLAEISPTSRLRYSQEHGYRFDKQVLLWDVPRLSTPARTERWTQVVACAHNQLLLARPLLDGSYRPWETRRSILTLGQVRRAMPTLLRQLGTPARPPQPRGKAPGRAKGFHPKPRARHPVIRKTSKKQKKGKKTTSA
;
A
#
# COMPACT_ATOMS: atom_id res chain seq x y z
N MET A 1 -22.84 -2.54 5.49
CA MET A 1 -22.72 -2.93 4.06
C MET A 1 -23.82 -3.90 3.74
N ASN A 2 -24.41 -3.83 2.56
CA ASN A 2 -25.50 -4.66 2.10
C ASN A 2 -25.19 -5.22 0.70
N LEU A 3 -26.08 -6.08 0.19
CA LEU A 3 -25.94 -6.70 -1.13
C LEU A 3 -25.85 -5.67 -2.26
N ASN A 4 -26.56 -4.54 -2.13
CA ASN A 4 -26.54 -3.46 -3.13
C ASN A 4 -25.15 -2.83 -3.28
N THR A 5 -24.45 -2.56 -2.16
CA THR A 5 -23.09 -2.01 -2.20
C THR A 5 -22.11 -2.94 -2.94
N LEU A 6 -22.20 -4.27 -2.68
CA LEU A 6 -21.38 -5.23 -3.40
C LEU A 6 -21.72 -5.26 -4.90
N ASN A 7 -22.99 -5.19 -5.23
CA ASN A 7 -23.45 -5.19 -6.62
C ASN A 7 -23.02 -3.90 -7.35
N GLU A 8 -23.18 -2.74 -6.72
CA GLU A 8 -22.67 -1.46 -7.22
C GLU A 8 -21.16 -1.50 -7.48
N PHE A 9 -20.40 -2.07 -6.54
CA PHE A 9 -18.96 -2.27 -6.70
C PHE A 9 -18.66 -3.14 -7.93
N ARG A 10 -19.33 -4.29 -8.10
CA ARG A 10 -19.13 -5.21 -9.22
C ARG A 10 -19.44 -4.56 -10.56
N HIS A 11 -20.55 -3.84 -10.67
CA HIS A 11 -20.91 -3.08 -11.88
C HIS A 11 -19.96 -1.90 -12.13
N GLY A 12 -19.54 -1.21 -11.06
CA GLY A 12 -18.59 -0.12 -11.12
C GLY A 12 -17.24 -0.54 -11.68
N ILE A 13 -16.63 -1.62 -11.13
CA ILE A 13 -15.35 -2.13 -11.65
C ILE A 13 -15.46 -2.67 -13.08
N TYR A 14 -16.56 -3.36 -13.42
CA TYR A 14 -16.81 -3.81 -14.78
C TYR A 14 -16.87 -2.63 -15.77
N GLY A 15 -17.46 -1.51 -15.34
CA GLY A 15 -17.50 -0.27 -16.11
C GLY A 15 -16.14 0.43 -16.29
N CYS A 16 -15.11 0.05 -15.50
CA CYS A 16 -13.74 0.56 -15.65
C CYS A 16 -12.93 -0.21 -16.70
N PHE A 17 -13.44 -1.34 -17.19
CA PHE A 17 -12.73 -2.17 -18.14
C PHE A 17 -13.14 -1.84 -19.56
N GLY A 18 -12.16 -1.65 -20.43
CA GLY A 18 -12.33 -1.46 -21.88
C GLY A 18 -12.23 -2.77 -22.64
N ASN A 19 -11.13 -2.96 -23.35
CA ASN A 19 -10.89 -4.20 -24.09
C ASN A 19 -10.77 -5.40 -23.13
N ALA A 20 -11.23 -6.58 -23.57
CA ALA A 20 -11.24 -7.85 -22.81
C ALA A 20 -11.97 -7.79 -21.45
N LYS A 21 -12.90 -6.84 -21.27
CA LYS A 21 -13.58 -6.57 -20.01
C LYS A 21 -14.24 -7.79 -19.38
N ASP A 22 -14.89 -8.63 -20.18
CA ASP A 22 -15.59 -9.81 -19.69
C ASP A 22 -14.64 -10.86 -19.15
N ALA A 23 -13.50 -11.09 -19.81
CA ALA A 23 -12.48 -12.02 -19.33
C ALA A 23 -11.76 -11.51 -18.07
N LEU A 24 -11.48 -10.19 -17.99
CA LEU A 24 -10.94 -9.57 -16.79
C LEU A 24 -11.90 -9.71 -15.61
N PHE A 25 -13.20 -9.49 -15.83
CA PHE A 25 -14.20 -9.60 -14.77
C PHE A 25 -14.40 -11.06 -14.31
N ASN A 26 -14.50 -12.01 -15.25
CA ASN A 26 -14.55 -13.44 -14.91
C ASN A 26 -13.30 -13.86 -14.10
N THR A 27 -12.14 -13.29 -14.39
CA THR A 27 -10.92 -13.55 -13.61
C THR A 27 -11.06 -13.07 -12.15
N ILE A 28 -11.71 -11.93 -11.91
CA ILE A 28 -11.97 -11.43 -10.55
C ILE A 28 -12.88 -12.40 -9.79
N ASP A 29 -13.95 -12.88 -10.44
CA ASP A 29 -14.88 -13.83 -9.82
C ASP A 29 -14.20 -15.18 -9.53
N ALA A 30 -13.39 -15.70 -10.47
CA ALA A 30 -12.61 -16.91 -10.26
C ALA A 30 -11.59 -16.74 -9.11
N LEU A 31 -10.86 -15.62 -9.04
CA LEU A 31 -9.96 -15.32 -7.94
C LEU A 31 -10.67 -15.26 -6.60
N SER A 32 -11.88 -14.73 -6.59
CA SER A 32 -12.67 -14.56 -5.36
C SER A 32 -13.32 -15.86 -4.88
N SER A 33 -13.41 -16.88 -5.72
CA SER A 33 -14.14 -18.14 -5.41
C SER A 33 -13.27 -19.39 -5.38
N GLU A 34 -12.23 -19.48 -6.22
CA GLU A 34 -11.41 -20.71 -6.34
C GLU A 34 -10.30 -20.79 -5.29
N ALA A 35 -10.66 -21.22 -4.08
CA ALA A 35 -9.72 -21.28 -2.96
C ALA A 35 -8.56 -22.28 -3.16
N ALA A 36 -8.71 -23.27 -4.01
CA ALA A 36 -7.69 -24.29 -4.29
C ALA A 36 -6.73 -23.92 -5.41
N ALA A 37 -7.11 -23.01 -6.32
CA ALA A 37 -6.30 -22.64 -7.48
C ALA A 37 -4.93 -22.06 -7.08
N ARG A 38 -3.88 -22.51 -7.78
CA ARG A 38 -2.48 -22.09 -7.58
C ARG A 38 -1.86 -21.52 -8.86
N SER A 39 -2.61 -21.53 -9.96
CA SER A 39 -2.15 -21.08 -11.28
C SER A 39 -3.30 -20.53 -12.13
N PHE A 40 -2.96 -19.83 -13.21
CA PHE A 40 -3.95 -19.34 -14.17
C PHE A 40 -4.75 -20.47 -14.85
N PRO A 41 -4.11 -21.58 -15.29
CA PRO A 41 -4.88 -22.72 -15.79
C PRO A 41 -5.89 -23.26 -14.79
N GLU A 42 -5.53 -23.35 -13.51
CA GLU A 42 -6.46 -23.81 -12.47
C GLU A 42 -7.59 -22.81 -12.20
N LEU A 43 -7.32 -21.48 -12.28
CA LEU A 43 -8.39 -20.48 -12.20
C LEU A 43 -9.41 -20.62 -13.35
N SER A 44 -8.98 -21.05 -14.53
CA SER A 44 -9.87 -21.21 -15.68
C SER A 44 -10.82 -22.40 -15.57
N PHE A 45 -10.64 -23.29 -14.58
CA PHE A 45 -11.60 -24.35 -14.25
C PHE A 45 -12.73 -23.87 -13.34
N SER A 46 -12.67 -22.62 -12.88
CA SER A 46 -13.76 -22.05 -12.09
C SER A 46 -15.06 -22.00 -12.89
N PRO A 47 -16.20 -22.39 -12.30
CA PRO A 47 -17.51 -22.20 -12.94
C PRO A 47 -17.87 -20.72 -13.17
N PHE A 48 -17.12 -19.79 -12.56
CA PHE A 48 -17.28 -18.34 -12.76
C PHE A 48 -16.31 -17.79 -13.82
N PHE A 49 -15.51 -18.65 -14.47
CA PHE A 49 -14.67 -18.32 -15.62
C PHE A 49 -15.16 -19.05 -16.85
N GLU A 50 -16.15 -18.52 -17.53
CA GLU A 50 -16.83 -19.17 -18.66
C GLU A 50 -15.99 -19.23 -19.94
N ARG A 51 -14.66 -19.04 -19.86
CA ARG A 51 -13.74 -18.93 -21.00
C ARG A 51 -12.61 -19.93 -20.88
N THR A 52 -11.86 -20.10 -21.97
CA THR A 52 -10.66 -20.95 -21.97
C THR A 52 -9.52 -20.28 -21.23
N TRP A 53 -8.57 -21.07 -20.71
CA TRP A 53 -7.38 -20.57 -20.00
C TRP A 53 -6.57 -19.52 -20.81
N ALA A 54 -6.55 -19.65 -22.15
CA ALA A 54 -5.89 -18.70 -23.04
C ALA A 54 -6.47 -17.30 -22.92
N SER A 55 -7.79 -17.17 -22.75
CA SER A 55 -8.47 -15.88 -22.62
C SER A 55 -8.01 -15.08 -21.40
N LEU A 56 -7.54 -15.73 -20.33
CA LEU A 56 -7.00 -15.05 -19.18
C LEU A 56 -5.67 -14.35 -19.51
N TYR A 57 -4.77 -15.05 -20.23
CA TYR A 57 -3.52 -14.45 -20.68
C TYR A 57 -3.73 -13.35 -21.71
N GLU A 58 -4.64 -13.56 -22.66
CA GLU A 58 -5.03 -12.56 -23.66
C GLU A 58 -5.64 -11.31 -23.01
N ALA A 59 -6.48 -11.49 -21.98
CA ALA A 59 -7.05 -10.39 -21.24
C ALA A 59 -5.99 -9.54 -20.50
N LEU A 60 -4.91 -10.16 -20.03
CA LEU A 60 -3.78 -9.43 -19.47
C LEU A 60 -2.86 -8.82 -20.55
N GLU A 61 -2.85 -9.35 -21.77
CA GLU A 61 -2.10 -8.78 -22.90
C GLU A 61 -2.79 -7.53 -23.44
N ASP A 62 -4.06 -7.66 -23.84
CA ASP A 62 -4.78 -6.69 -24.63
C ASP A 62 -5.80 -5.89 -23.83
N GLY A 63 -6.08 -6.30 -22.59
CA GLY A 63 -7.06 -5.67 -21.72
C GLY A 63 -6.72 -4.22 -21.40
N GLN A 64 -7.75 -3.43 -21.18
CA GLN A 64 -7.65 -2.04 -20.77
C GLN A 64 -8.41 -1.82 -19.47
N ILE A 65 -7.76 -1.15 -18.54
CA ILE A 65 -8.33 -0.77 -17.24
C ILE A 65 -8.12 0.72 -17.04
N ASP A 66 -9.20 1.46 -16.86
CA ASP A 66 -9.15 2.88 -16.47
C ASP A 66 -8.82 2.98 -14.98
N ALA A 67 -7.56 3.17 -14.65
CA ALA A 67 -7.07 3.25 -13.29
C ALA A 67 -7.64 4.45 -12.51
N GLN A 68 -7.95 5.57 -13.17
CA GLN A 68 -8.53 6.73 -12.53
C GLN A 68 -9.97 6.45 -12.11
N ARG A 69 -10.76 5.92 -13.01
CA ARG A 69 -12.15 5.53 -12.73
C ARG A 69 -12.21 4.40 -11.70
N LEU A 70 -11.28 3.44 -11.77
CA LEU A 70 -11.18 2.34 -10.79
C LEU A 70 -10.93 2.88 -9.38
N ARG A 71 -10.03 3.86 -9.20
CA ARG A 71 -9.80 4.56 -7.93
C ARG A 71 -11.08 5.22 -7.42
N GLN A 72 -11.84 5.89 -8.29
CA GLN A 72 -13.13 6.51 -7.93
C GLN A 72 -14.12 5.47 -7.42
N VAL A 73 -14.27 4.33 -8.11
CA VAL A 73 -15.13 3.21 -7.68
C VAL A 73 -14.65 2.65 -6.33
N PHE A 74 -13.35 2.47 -6.15
CA PHE A 74 -12.79 1.98 -4.88
C PHE A 74 -13.12 2.94 -3.73
N VAL A 75 -12.89 4.24 -3.88
CA VAL A 75 -13.23 5.23 -2.85
C VAL A 75 -14.75 5.31 -2.63
N GLN A 76 -15.55 5.18 -3.69
CA GLN A 76 -17.02 5.23 -3.59
C GLN A 76 -17.59 4.08 -2.76
N CYS A 77 -17.07 2.86 -2.96
CA CYS A 77 -17.56 1.65 -2.32
C CYS A 77 -16.81 1.27 -1.03
N ALA A 78 -15.76 2.01 -0.69
CA ALA A 78 -14.98 1.74 0.52
C ALA A 78 -15.84 1.84 1.79
N PRO A 79 -15.56 1.04 2.84
CA PRO A 79 -16.24 1.11 4.12
C PRO A 79 -15.79 2.33 4.92
N LEU A 80 -16.19 3.51 4.49
CA LEU A 80 -15.78 4.79 5.07
C LEU A 80 -16.60 5.13 6.31
N PRO A 81 -16.03 5.86 7.29
CA PRO A 81 -16.76 6.41 8.41
C PRO A 81 -17.70 7.56 7.98
N ALA A 82 -18.49 8.09 8.89
CA ALA A 82 -19.34 9.25 8.64
C ALA A 82 -18.53 10.52 8.34
N ALA A 83 -19.13 11.47 7.65
CA ALA A 83 -18.53 12.77 7.40
C ALA A 83 -18.07 13.45 8.71
N GLY A 84 -16.99 14.21 8.66
CA GLY A 84 -16.37 14.86 9.82
C GLY A 84 -15.40 13.96 10.59
N GLN A 85 -15.44 12.64 10.40
CA GLN A 85 -14.57 11.71 11.12
C GLN A 85 -13.21 11.50 10.46
N TYR A 86 -12.25 11.07 11.25
CA TYR A 86 -10.94 10.65 10.75
C TYR A 86 -11.04 9.37 9.94
N VAL A 87 -10.29 9.32 8.84
CA VAL A 87 -10.09 8.14 8.02
C VAL A 87 -8.59 7.84 7.91
N PHE A 88 -8.22 6.60 8.16
CA PHE A 88 -6.81 6.20 8.22
C PHE A 88 -6.38 5.55 6.91
N LEU A 89 -5.34 6.13 6.31
CA LEU A 89 -4.76 5.67 5.04
C LEU A 89 -3.40 5.05 5.29
N GLY A 90 -3.21 3.82 4.86
CA GLY A 90 -1.89 3.20 4.80
C GLY A 90 -1.23 3.45 3.46
N VAL A 91 0.05 3.85 3.47
CA VAL A 91 0.87 3.93 2.26
C VAL A 91 2.11 3.07 2.44
N ASP A 92 2.33 2.15 1.50
CA ASP A 92 3.50 1.28 1.51
C ASP A 92 3.77 0.69 0.13
N THR A 93 4.94 0.08 -0.04
CA THR A 93 5.32 -0.62 -1.26
C THR A 93 5.49 -2.11 -1.02
N SER A 94 5.20 -2.89 -2.06
CA SER A 94 5.50 -4.32 -2.10
C SER A 94 6.32 -4.69 -3.32
N ASN A 95 7.27 -5.62 -3.14
CA ASN A 95 8.14 -6.08 -4.20
C ASN A 95 7.56 -7.32 -4.88
N LEU A 96 7.61 -7.33 -6.22
CA LEU A 96 7.32 -8.49 -7.06
C LEU A 96 8.62 -8.95 -7.69
N TYR A 97 9.15 -10.08 -7.23
CA TYR A 97 10.44 -10.62 -7.70
C TYR A 97 10.30 -11.26 -9.08
N ARG A 98 11.24 -10.95 -9.97
CA ARG A 98 11.27 -11.45 -11.35
C ARG A 98 12.71 -11.72 -11.81
N PRO A 99 13.46 -12.61 -11.10
CA PRO A 99 14.87 -12.86 -11.42
C PRO A 99 15.05 -13.45 -12.82
N GLU A 100 14.21 -14.40 -13.21
CA GLU A 100 14.32 -15.17 -14.44
C GLU A 100 13.65 -14.48 -15.66
N ALA A 101 12.97 -13.35 -15.47
CA ALA A 101 12.22 -12.68 -16.52
C ALA A 101 13.13 -11.75 -17.36
N GLU A 102 14.17 -12.30 -18.04
CA GLU A 102 15.15 -11.51 -18.78
C GLU A 102 14.55 -10.69 -19.92
N THR A 103 13.42 -11.12 -20.47
CA THR A 103 12.68 -10.38 -21.51
C THR A 103 11.72 -9.33 -20.94
N ALA A 104 11.64 -9.20 -19.61
CA ALA A 104 10.78 -8.21 -18.97
C ALA A 104 11.50 -6.86 -18.86
N GLN A 105 10.82 -5.81 -19.31
CA GLN A 105 11.30 -4.45 -19.30
C GLN A 105 11.25 -3.83 -17.90
N ASP A 106 12.05 -2.80 -17.67
CA ASP A 106 11.98 -1.91 -16.52
C ASP A 106 12.10 -2.64 -15.17
N ARG A 107 12.85 -3.77 -15.11
CA ARG A 107 13.18 -4.41 -13.84
C ARG A 107 14.25 -3.63 -13.11
N THR A 108 14.08 -3.42 -11.81
CA THR A 108 15.09 -2.81 -10.93
C THR A 108 15.55 -3.82 -9.88
N LEU A 109 16.69 -3.57 -9.23
CA LEU A 109 17.09 -4.31 -8.05
C LEU A 109 16.21 -3.89 -6.87
N VAL A 110 15.46 -4.84 -6.33
CA VAL A 110 14.59 -4.63 -5.17
C VAL A 110 15.09 -5.44 -3.97
N PRO A 111 15.04 -4.88 -2.75
CA PRO A 111 15.47 -5.61 -1.56
C PRO A 111 14.65 -6.88 -1.35
N MET A 112 15.31 -7.97 -1.00
CA MET A 112 14.62 -9.18 -0.56
C MET A 112 14.16 -9.04 0.88
N ALA A 113 12.91 -9.43 1.16
CA ALA A 113 12.35 -9.47 2.50
C ALA A 113 12.68 -10.80 3.20
N ASN A 114 12.61 -10.80 4.53
CA ASN A 114 12.74 -11.99 5.38
C ASN A 114 14.11 -12.69 5.30
N LEU A 115 15.16 -11.95 5.06
CA LEU A 115 16.52 -12.45 5.16
C LEU A 115 17.02 -12.42 6.62
N PRO A 116 18.02 -13.24 6.99
CA PRO A 116 18.74 -13.12 8.27
C PRO A 116 19.24 -11.68 8.50
N LYS A 117 19.46 -11.32 9.77
CA LYS A 117 19.71 -9.93 10.20
C LYS A 117 20.82 -9.20 9.42
N ASP A 118 21.85 -9.90 9.01
CA ASP A 118 23.04 -9.33 8.37
C ASP A 118 23.11 -9.62 6.85
N ALA A 119 22.11 -10.29 6.31
CA ALA A 119 22.05 -10.61 4.89
C ALA A 119 21.29 -9.52 4.13
N HIS A 120 21.99 -8.84 3.22
CA HIS A 120 21.42 -7.85 2.31
C HIS A 120 21.48 -8.40 0.88
N ALA A 121 20.40 -9.02 0.43
CA ALA A 121 20.27 -9.44 -0.95
C ALA A 121 19.24 -8.59 -1.69
N ALA A 122 19.49 -8.39 -2.98
CA ALA A 122 18.58 -7.73 -3.89
C ALA A 122 18.29 -8.65 -5.07
N CYS A 123 17.04 -8.64 -5.52
CA CYS A 123 16.55 -9.48 -6.61
C CYS A 123 15.98 -8.59 -7.72
N PRO A 124 16.17 -8.93 -9.01
CA PRO A 124 15.47 -8.23 -10.08
C PRO A 124 13.95 -8.32 -9.92
N GLY A 125 13.26 -7.19 -10.07
CA GLY A 125 11.81 -7.17 -9.90
C GLY A 125 11.20 -5.81 -10.13
N TRP A 126 9.93 -5.70 -9.78
CA TRP A 126 9.17 -4.46 -9.81
C TRP A 126 8.68 -4.09 -8.40
N VAL A 127 8.53 -2.81 -8.17
CA VAL A 127 7.96 -2.26 -6.94
C VAL A 127 6.56 -1.76 -7.25
N VAL A 128 5.59 -2.11 -6.43
CA VAL A 128 4.23 -1.59 -6.52
C VAL A 128 3.90 -0.82 -5.25
N SER A 129 3.40 0.39 -5.40
CA SER A 129 2.93 1.26 -4.33
C SER A 129 1.43 1.10 -4.18
N HIS A 130 0.96 0.99 -2.94
CA HIS A 130 -0.46 0.91 -2.61
C HIS A 130 -0.85 2.00 -1.63
N VAL A 131 -2.01 2.58 -1.85
CA VAL A 131 -2.74 3.35 -0.86
C VAL A 131 -3.96 2.53 -0.46
N VAL A 132 -4.11 2.28 0.84
CA VAL A 132 -5.19 1.46 1.39
C VAL A 132 -5.94 2.21 2.48
N LEU A 133 -7.22 1.95 2.61
CA LEU A 133 -7.98 2.27 3.81
C LEU A 133 -7.59 1.27 4.90
N LEU A 134 -7.09 1.76 6.01
CA LEU A 134 -6.80 0.94 7.18
C LEU A 134 -8.08 0.67 7.96
N PRO A 135 -8.22 -0.51 8.59
CA PRO A 135 -9.40 -0.86 9.35
C PRO A 135 -9.50 -0.04 10.64
N SER A 136 -10.71 0.17 11.14
CA SER A 136 -10.92 0.78 12.47
C SER A 136 -10.48 -0.14 13.61
N GLN A 137 -10.47 -1.45 13.37
CA GLN A 137 -10.08 -2.47 14.35
C GLN A 137 -9.14 -3.49 13.73
N ALA A 138 -8.20 -4.01 14.53
CA ALA A 138 -7.28 -5.05 14.10
C ALA A 138 -8.05 -6.31 13.64
N GLY A 139 -7.59 -6.93 12.55
CA GLY A 139 -8.21 -8.14 11.99
C GLY A 139 -9.31 -7.89 10.94
N GLN A 140 -9.77 -6.66 10.77
CA GLN A 140 -10.80 -6.36 9.77
C GLN A 140 -10.27 -6.35 8.31
N GLY A 141 -8.95 -6.34 8.10
CA GLY A 141 -8.34 -6.25 6.77
C GLY A 141 -8.31 -4.81 6.22
N THR A 142 -7.53 -4.60 5.19
CA THR A 142 -7.37 -3.30 4.52
C THR A 142 -8.16 -3.27 3.22
N PHE A 143 -8.73 -2.14 2.86
CA PHE A 143 -9.39 -1.96 1.57
C PHE A 143 -8.48 -1.18 0.63
N VAL A 144 -8.20 -1.71 -0.55
CA VAL A 144 -7.30 -1.06 -1.53
C VAL A 144 -8.01 0.14 -2.15
N LEU A 145 -7.39 1.32 -2.08
CA LEU A 145 -7.92 2.55 -2.68
C LEU A 145 -7.22 2.90 -3.98
N ASP A 146 -5.93 2.60 -4.09
CA ASP A 146 -5.15 2.81 -5.30
C ASP A 146 -3.92 1.93 -5.37
N THR A 147 -3.51 1.57 -6.58
CA THR A 147 -2.28 0.81 -6.85
C THR A 147 -1.52 1.41 -8.02
N ALA A 148 -0.20 1.51 -7.92
CA ALA A 148 0.64 1.99 -9.01
C ALA A 148 2.01 1.33 -8.99
N ARG A 149 2.54 0.96 -10.14
CA ARG A 149 3.92 0.49 -10.26
C ARG A 149 4.89 1.68 -10.14
N VAL A 150 5.97 1.48 -9.42
CA VAL A 150 7.07 2.44 -9.33
C VAL A 150 8.05 2.14 -10.46
N THR A 151 8.12 3.00 -11.46
CA THR A 151 9.02 2.83 -12.61
C THR A 151 10.48 2.99 -12.19
N SER A 152 11.42 2.54 -13.04
CA SER A 152 12.85 2.72 -12.77
C SER A 152 13.28 4.18 -12.67
N THR A 153 12.54 5.09 -13.30
CA THR A 153 12.82 6.53 -13.34
C THR A 153 12.20 7.31 -12.18
N GLU A 154 11.26 6.71 -11.45
CA GLU A 154 10.54 7.36 -10.35
C GLU A 154 10.99 6.87 -8.97
N LEU A 155 10.85 7.70 -7.97
CA LEU A 155 10.98 7.31 -6.56
C LEU A 155 9.62 6.86 -6.01
N ALA A 156 9.61 5.84 -5.16
CA ALA A 156 8.39 5.36 -4.52
C ALA A 156 7.65 6.47 -3.76
N THR A 157 8.37 7.39 -3.13
CA THR A 157 7.78 8.55 -2.43
C THR A 157 7.06 9.53 -3.37
N VAL A 158 7.52 9.67 -4.61
CA VAL A 158 6.86 10.53 -5.62
C VAL A 158 5.55 9.88 -6.10
N VAL A 159 5.60 8.58 -6.40
CA VAL A 159 4.41 7.81 -6.78
C VAL A 159 3.37 7.83 -5.66
N ALA A 160 3.81 7.60 -4.42
CA ALA A 160 2.95 7.63 -3.24
C ALA A 160 2.26 8.99 -3.04
N VAL A 161 2.97 10.11 -3.21
CA VAL A 161 2.36 11.46 -3.11
C VAL A 161 1.29 11.64 -4.18
N ARG A 162 1.58 11.29 -5.44
CA ARG A 162 0.60 11.38 -6.55
C ARG A 162 -0.66 10.55 -6.27
N GLN A 163 -0.51 9.34 -5.74
CA GLN A 163 -1.63 8.49 -5.32
C GLN A 163 -2.41 9.12 -4.17
N LEU A 164 -1.72 9.61 -3.15
CA LEU A 164 -2.32 10.24 -1.99
C LEU A 164 -3.07 11.52 -2.37
N GLN A 165 -2.52 12.38 -3.22
CA GLN A 165 -3.21 13.58 -3.73
C GLN A 165 -4.56 13.20 -4.35
N ALA A 166 -4.58 12.19 -5.23
CA ALA A 166 -5.79 11.76 -5.90
C ALA A 166 -6.82 11.11 -4.95
N VAL A 167 -6.38 10.26 -4.01
CA VAL A 167 -7.27 9.58 -3.05
C VAL A 167 -7.80 10.57 -2.01
N VAL A 168 -6.94 11.42 -1.44
CA VAL A 168 -7.31 12.40 -0.42
C VAL A 168 -8.31 13.40 -0.97
N ALA A 169 -8.14 13.89 -2.20
CA ALA A 169 -9.10 14.80 -2.82
C ALA A 169 -10.52 14.20 -2.88
N LEU A 170 -10.63 12.91 -3.21
CA LEU A 170 -11.92 12.19 -3.23
C LEU A 170 -12.52 12.02 -1.81
N LEU A 171 -11.69 11.80 -0.80
CA LEU A 171 -12.14 11.62 0.59
C LEU A 171 -12.54 12.96 1.23
N VAL A 172 -11.77 14.02 1.00
CA VAL A 172 -12.09 15.37 1.48
C VAL A 172 -13.37 15.90 0.84
N ALA A 173 -13.61 15.64 -0.45
CA ALA A 173 -14.87 15.97 -1.12
C ALA A 173 -16.09 15.27 -0.48
N ARG A 174 -15.88 14.21 0.31
CA ARG A 174 -16.91 13.50 1.10
C ARG A 174 -16.96 13.99 2.56
N GLY A 175 -16.27 15.06 2.89
CA GLY A 175 -16.23 15.63 4.22
C GLY A 175 -15.39 14.83 5.23
N LEU A 176 -14.51 13.94 4.79
CA LEU A 176 -13.66 13.12 5.67
C LEU A 176 -12.35 13.83 5.99
N ARG A 177 -11.71 13.44 7.10
CA ARG A 177 -10.44 13.97 7.59
C ARG A 177 -9.34 12.91 7.49
N PRO A 178 -8.57 12.84 6.37
CA PRO A 178 -7.59 11.78 6.17
C PRO A 178 -6.37 11.93 7.08
N ILE A 179 -5.92 10.80 7.66
CA ILE A 179 -4.64 10.66 8.37
C ILE A 179 -3.83 9.59 7.63
N ILE A 180 -2.69 9.99 7.06
CA ILE A 180 -1.78 9.10 6.33
C ILE A 180 -0.84 8.44 7.33
N ILE A 181 -0.78 7.11 7.34
CA ILE A 181 0.11 6.32 8.18
C ILE A 181 1.14 5.64 7.29
N GLY A 182 2.41 5.93 7.54
CA GLY A 182 3.52 5.36 6.76
C GLY A 182 4.66 4.85 7.63
N ASP A 183 5.53 4.08 6.99
CA ASP A 183 6.72 3.57 7.65
C ASP A 183 7.87 4.59 7.64
N ARG A 184 9.03 4.17 8.20
CA ARG A 184 10.23 4.99 8.32
C ARG A 184 10.84 5.46 6.99
N TRP A 185 10.46 4.86 5.85
CA TRP A 185 10.96 5.26 4.53
C TRP A 185 10.30 6.54 4.04
N TYR A 186 9.04 6.74 4.45
CA TYR A 186 8.27 7.94 4.13
C TYR A 186 8.60 9.13 5.04
N ALA A 187 9.16 8.90 6.23
CA ALA A 187 9.56 9.97 7.16
C ALA A 187 10.85 10.70 6.69
N CYS A 188 10.85 11.19 5.48
CA CYS A 188 11.95 11.93 4.87
C CYS A 188 11.51 13.32 4.37
N ALA A 189 12.46 14.28 4.36
CA ALA A 189 12.17 15.65 3.99
C ALA A 189 11.50 15.80 2.61
N PRO A 190 11.90 15.10 1.54
CA PRO A 190 11.23 15.23 0.25
C PRO A 190 9.78 14.75 0.25
N PHE A 191 9.42 13.77 1.07
CA PHE A 191 8.06 13.28 1.17
C PHE A 191 7.20 14.24 1.99
N LEU A 192 7.67 14.64 3.18
CA LEU A 192 6.98 15.59 4.05
C LEU A 192 6.75 16.95 3.36
N ALA A 193 7.74 17.43 2.58
CA ALA A 193 7.60 18.66 1.82
C ALA A 193 6.51 18.59 0.75
N ARG A 194 6.41 17.46 0.03
CA ARG A 194 5.34 17.26 -0.96
C ARG A 194 3.97 17.02 -0.34
N LEU A 195 3.92 16.42 0.86
CA LEU A 195 2.67 16.25 1.60
C LEU A 195 2.08 17.57 2.09
N SER A 196 2.82 18.70 2.10
CA SER A 196 2.23 19.99 2.43
C SER A 196 1.17 20.46 1.42
N GLU A 197 1.17 19.88 0.21
CA GLU A 197 0.19 20.14 -0.83
C GLU A 197 -1.04 19.20 -0.74
N VAL A 198 -1.06 18.28 0.22
CA VAL A 198 -2.13 17.31 0.41
C VAL A 198 -2.92 17.68 1.67
N SER A 199 -4.23 17.86 1.54
CA SER A 199 -5.13 18.21 2.65
C SER A 199 -5.36 17.01 3.58
N ALA A 200 -4.30 16.54 4.22
CA ALA A 200 -4.31 15.41 5.13
C ALA A 200 -3.27 15.56 6.23
N HIS A 201 -3.59 15.01 7.40
CA HIS A 201 -2.60 14.81 8.45
C HIS A 201 -1.73 13.60 8.12
N CYS A 202 -0.55 13.51 8.72
CA CYS A 202 0.24 12.29 8.62
C CYS A 202 0.91 11.88 9.93
N LEU A 203 0.97 10.58 10.16
CA LEU A 203 1.67 9.92 11.26
C LEU A 203 2.69 8.94 10.67
N LEU A 204 3.96 9.32 10.65
CA LEU A 204 5.01 8.53 10.02
C LEU A 204 5.99 8.02 11.07
N ARG A 205 6.29 6.74 11.03
CA ARG A 205 7.30 6.16 11.91
C ARG A 205 8.69 6.70 11.56
N VAL A 206 9.50 7.00 12.58
CA VAL A 206 10.89 7.42 12.39
C VAL A 206 11.87 6.46 13.06
N LYS A 207 13.12 6.49 12.62
CA LYS A 207 14.20 5.73 13.26
C LYS A 207 14.63 6.43 14.57
N SER A 208 15.07 5.66 15.56
CA SER A 208 15.53 6.20 16.85
C SER A 208 16.70 7.20 16.74
N HIS A 209 17.54 7.06 15.72
CA HIS A 209 18.66 8.00 15.50
C HIS A 209 18.28 9.22 14.63
N ARG A 210 16.98 9.45 14.37
CA ARG A 210 16.54 10.61 13.59
C ARG A 210 16.81 11.89 14.35
N VAL A 211 17.24 12.91 13.60
CA VAL A 211 17.52 14.25 14.12
C VAL A 211 16.53 15.24 13.53
N PHE A 212 16.00 16.07 14.39
CA PHE A 212 15.18 17.24 14.09
C PHE A 212 15.85 18.49 14.68
N TYR A 213 15.32 19.65 14.38
CA TYR A 213 15.82 20.93 14.88
C TYR A 213 14.66 21.80 15.34
N ARG A 214 14.89 22.58 16.38
CA ARG A 214 13.97 23.66 16.79
C ARG A 214 14.07 24.83 15.81
N PRO A 215 13.09 25.74 15.76
CA PRO A 215 13.19 26.98 14.99
C PRO A 215 14.46 27.74 15.34
N ALA A 216 15.04 28.43 14.34
CA ALA A 216 16.19 29.28 14.57
C ALA A 216 15.82 30.42 15.56
N PRO A 217 16.70 30.76 16.53
CA PRO A 217 16.44 31.86 17.43
C PRO A 217 16.36 33.16 16.64
N VAL A 218 15.50 34.09 17.12
CA VAL A 218 15.39 35.43 16.55
C VAL A 218 16.73 36.15 16.73
N ARG A 219 17.23 36.73 15.64
CA ARG A 219 18.49 37.47 15.64
C ARG A 219 18.35 38.75 16.48
N ARG A 220 19.26 38.94 17.42
CA ARG A 220 19.30 40.18 18.22
C ARG A 220 19.85 41.34 17.39
N PRO A 221 19.35 42.59 17.56
CA PRO A 221 19.98 43.75 16.95
C PRO A 221 21.46 43.86 17.34
N GLY A 222 22.33 44.15 16.39
CA GLY A 222 23.79 44.24 16.61
C GLY A 222 24.56 42.91 16.62
N GLN A 223 23.91 41.77 16.50
CA GLN A 223 24.58 40.48 16.48
C GLN A 223 25.41 40.31 15.21
N LEU A 224 26.73 40.06 15.36
CA LEU A 224 27.66 39.82 14.26
C LEU A 224 27.55 38.41 13.73
N GLY A 225 27.96 38.20 12.45
CA GLY A 225 27.99 36.90 11.79
C GLY A 225 26.72 36.50 11.04
N ALA A 226 26.73 35.36 10.41
CA ALA A 226 25.57 34.80 9.68
C ALA A 226 24.48 34.32 10.63
N SER A 227 23.22 34.58 10.31
CA SER A 227 22.08 34.11 11.10
C SER A 227 22.06 32.56 11.15
N ARG A 228 21.81 31.99 12.31
CA ARG A 228 21.56 30.56 12.45
C ARG A 228 20.32 30.18 11.61
N LYS A 229 20.41 29.10 10.86
CA LYS A 229 19.30 28.57 10.04
C LYS A 229 18.45 27.55 10.80
N ASP A 230 18.97 27.01 11.87
CA ASP A 230 18.33 26.00 12.72
C ASP A 230 18.59 26.35 14.18
N GLY A 231 17.66 26.08 15.05
CA GLY A 231 17.80 26.13 16.50
C GLY A 231 18.50 24.90 17.06
N ASP A 232 18.18 24.54 18.29
CA ASP A 232 18.83 23.45 18.97
C ASP A 232 18.44 22.09 18.38
N ARG A 233 19.38 21.17 18.46
CA ARG A 233 19.24 19.82 17.94
C ARG A 233 18.32 19.00 18.84
N PHE A 234 17.43 18.23 18.24
CA PHE A 234 16.60 17.21 18.87
C PHE A 234 16.93 15.86 18.22
N GLN A 235 17.46 14.92 18.96
CA GLN A 235 17.76 13.57 18.44
C GLN A 235 16.96 12.52 19.21
N CYS A 236 16.12 11.75 18.53
CA CYS A 236 15.21 10.78 19.15
C CYS A 236 15.90 9.77 20.12
N SER A 237 17.18 9.44 19.93
CA SER A 237 17.94 8.52 20.79
C SER A 237 18.74 9.22 21.90
N ASP A 238 18.74 10.54 21.97
CA ASP A 238 19.52 11.29 22.97
C ASP A 238 18.59 12.18 23.79
N GLU A 239 18.18 11.67 24.94
CA GLU A 239 17.21 12.34 25.83
C GLU A 239 17.66 13.72 26.30
N ARG A 240 18.97 13.98 26.39
CA ARG A 240 19.54 15.29 26.77
C ARG A 240 19.18 16.39 25.77
N THR A 241 18.80 16.02 24.55
CA THR A 241 18.42 16.96 23.48
C THR A 241 16.92 17.23 23.41
N HIS A 242 16.09 16.54 24.20
CA HIS A 242 14.65 16.62 24.06
C HIS A 242 14.06 17.86 24.72
N GLY A 243 14.52 18.22 25.91
CA GLY A 243 13.82 19.16 26.78
C GLY A 243 12.48 18.59 27.26
N GLU A 244 11.73 19.38 27.99
CA GLU A 244 10.37 18.98 28.42
C GLU A 244 9.44 18.80 27.22
N PRO A 245 8.59 17.77 27.23
CA PRO A 245 7.56 17.60 26.21
C PRO A 245 6.49 18.69 26.32
N ASP A 246 6.00 19.18 25.19
CA ASP A 246 4.91 20.14 25.15
C ASP A 246 3.57 19.53 25.58
N GLU A 247 3.39 18.23 25.33
CA GLU A 247 2.20 17.47 25.73
C GLU A 247 2.58 16.04 26.14
N VAL A 248 1.87 15.53 27.14
CA VAL A 248 2.00 14.14 27.60
C VAL A 248 0.62 13.53 27.78
N TRP A 249 0.46 12.29 27.32
CA TRP A 249 -0.72 11.46 27.57
C TRP A 249 -0.29 10.15 28.21
N GLU A 250 -1.04 9.68 29.20
CA GLU A 250 -0.85 8.36 29.82
C GLU A 250 -2.15 7.56 29.82
N GLY A 251 -2.03 6.26 29.60
CA GLY A 251 -3.16 5.35 29.60
C GLY A 251 -2.70 3.91 29.45
N SER A 252 -3.63 3.04 29.08
CA SER A 252 -3.38 1.62 28.84
C SER A 252 -3.79 1.22 27.42
N ASP A 253 -3.07 0.26 26.84
CA ASP A 253 -3.50 -0.34 25.59
C ASP A 253 -4.58 -1.41 25.81
N ALA A 254 -5.20 -1.91 24.72
CA ALA A 254 -6.25 -2.93 24.75
C ALA A 254 -5.86 -4.26 25.46
N LYS A 255 -4.57 -4.44 25.78
CA LYS A 255 -4.05 -5.59 26.53
C LYS A 255 -3.67 -5.24 27.98
N GLY A 256 -3.98 -4.02 28.45
CA GLY A 256 -3.67 -3.54 29.78
C GLY A 256 -2.23 -3.05 29.97
N ALA A 257 -1.39 -3.03 28.93
CA ALA A 257 -0.04 -2.49 29.02
C ALA A 257 -0.06 -0.97 29.20
N ARG A 258 0.68 -0.42 30.18
CA ARG A 258 0.80 1.03 30.39
C ARG A 258 1.47 1.67 29.17
N VAL A 259 0.87 2.74 28.67
CA VAL A 259 1.36 3.49 27.51
C VAL A 259 1.50 4.95 27.90
N GLN A 260 2.67 5.52 27.65
CA GLN A 260 2.92 6.96 27.74
C GLN A 260 3.24 7.48 26.34
N VAL A 261 2.61 8.59 25.96
CA VAL A 261 2.85 9.30 24.70
C VAL A 261 3.32 10.71 25.04
N ARG A 262 4.50 11.07 24.54
CA ARG A 262 5.11 12.40 24.71
C ARG A 262 5.20 13.08 23.36
N CYS A 263 4.91 14.35 23.29
CA CYS A 263 4.90 15.16 22.08
C CYS A 263 5.77 16.41 22.23
N TRP A 264 6.63 16.66 21.24
CA TRP A 264 7.40 17.89 21.10
C TRP A 264 7.01 18.56 19.80
N LYS A 265 6.56 19.82 19.88
CA LYS A 265 6.04 20.61 18.76
C LYS A 265 7.12 21.49 18.13
N HIS A 266 6.76 22.15 17.03
CA HIS A 266 7.57 23.17 16.35
C HIS A 266 8.97 22.67 15.97
N LEU A 267 9.08 21.43 15.52
CA LEU A 267 10.32 20.85 15.05
C LEU A 267 10.34 20.78 13.53
N HIS A 268 11.53 20.73 12.94
CA HIS A 268 11.68 20.57 11.49
C HIS A 268 12.88 19.70 11.13
N LEU A 269 12.89 19.20 9.91
CA LEU A 269 14.07 18.53 9.33
C LEU A 269 15.00 19.59 8.71
N ARG A 270 16.30 19.44 8.87
CA ARG A 270 17.32 20.37 8.35
C ARG A 270 17.17 20.69 6.85
N THR A 271 16.69 19.73 6.06
CA THR A 271 16.51 19.86 4.61
C THR A 271 15.09 20.23 4.19
N ALA A 272 14.19 20.46 5.16
CA ALA A 272 12.81 20.93 4.95
C ALA A 272 12.38 21.81 6.12
N ARG A 273 13.06 22.96 6.32
CA ARG A 273 12.85 23.88 7.43
C ARG A 273 11.46 24.52 7.44
N TRP A 274 10.87 24.64 6.27
CA TRP A 274 9.52 25.20 6.08
C TRP A 274 8.39 24.22 6.41
N VAL A 275 8.73 22.95 6.70
CA VAL A 275 7.75 21.95 7.09
C VAL A 275 7.85 21.77 8.60
N GLU A 276 6.93 22.37 9.30
CA GLU A 276 6.79 22.16 10.73
C GLU A 276 6.18 20.80 11.03
N VAL A 277 6.70 20.14 12.05
CA VAL A 277 6.24 18.83 12.50
C VAL A 277 6.28 18.73 14.02
N SER A 278 5.46 17.86 14.58
CA SER A 278 5.59 17.40 15.97
C SER A 278 6.27 16.04 15.99
N VAL A 279 7.19 15.84 16.93
CA VAL A 279 7.84 14.54 17.16
C VAL A 279 7.18 13.86 18.35
N ILE A 280 6.80 12.60 18.17
CA ILE A 280 6.03 11.84 19.14
C ILE A 280 6.82 10.61 19.56
N GLN A 281 6.95 10.41 20.87
CA GLN A 281 7.50 9.22 21.49
C GLN A 281 6.37 8.39 22.11
N ILE A 282 6.31 7.11 21.80
CA ILE A 282 5.42 6.16 22.46
C ILE A 282 6.28 5.22 23.29
N ILE A 283 6.06 5.21 24.60
CA ILE A 283 6.69 4.31 25.56
C ILE A 283 5.64 3.33 26.04
N ARG A 284 5.90 2.03 25.90
CA ARG A 284 4.98 0.97 26.33
C ARG A 284 5.69 0.07 27.31
N HIS A 285 5.08 -0.12 28.49
CA HIS A 285 5.57 -0.95 29.57
C HIS A 285 4.73 -2.24 29.70
N GLY A 286 5.32 -3.29 30.29
CA GLY A 286 4.58 -4.51 30.61
C GLY A 286 4.30 -5.41 29.39
N ALA A 287 5.14 -5.36 28.37
CA ALA A 287 5.09 -6.33 27.27
C ALA A 287 5.64 -7.66 27.75
N ASN A 288 4.81 -8.47 28.42
CA ASN A 288 5.10 -9.78 29.04
C ASN A 288 6.36 -10.47 28.48
N GLY A 289 7.45 -10.51 29.28
CA GLY A 289 8.66 -11.29 29.01
C GLY A 289 9.49 -10.85 27.81
N SER A 290 9.22 -9.70 27.21
CA SER A 290 10.02 -9.17 26.11
C SER A 290 11.36 -8.63 26.62
N ALA A 291 12.47 -9.05 26.02
CA ALA A 291 13.81 -8.51 26.27
C ALA A 291 13.95 -6.99 25.97
N ARG A 292 12.88 -6.33 25.55
CA ARG A 292 12.79 -4.90 25.22
C ARG A 292 11.63 -4.24 25.97
N ASP A 293 11.68 -4.24 27.28
CA ASP A 293 10.75 -3.48 28.10
C ASP A 293 11.52 -2.34 28.80
N PRO A 294 11.13 -1.07 28.70
CA PRO A 294 10.00 -0.56 27.92
C PRO A 294 10.27 -0.53 26.41
N ARG A 295 9.23 -0.74 25.61
CA ARG A 295 9.30 -0.62 24.16
C ARG A 295 9.05 0.81 23.72
N VAL A 296 10.10 1.45 23.19
CA VAL A 296 10.05 2.83 22.70
C VAL A 296 9.87 2.85 21.16
N SER A 297 8.98 3.72 20.68
CA SER A 297 8.76 3.97 19.26
C SER A 297 8.61 5.45 18.98
N TRP A 298 9.14 5.92 17.85
CA TRP A 298 9.16 7.31 17.47
C TRP A 298 8.36 7.55 16.20
N PHE A 299 7.61 8.66 16.17
CA PHE A 299 6.81 9.09 15.05
C PHE A 299 7.00 10.58 14.81
N VAL A 300 6.66 11.00 13.61
CA VAL A 300 6.47 12.40 13.24
C VAL A 300 5.01 12.60 12.88
N TRP A 301 4.42 13.65 13.44
CA TRP A 301 3.11 14.16 13.09
C TRP A 301 3.24 15.44 12.29
N LYS A 302 2.50 15.53 11.18
CA LYS A 302 2.28 16.76 10.41
C LYS A 302 0.78 16.90 10.18
N GLY A 303 0.25 18.04 10.54
CA GLY A 303 -1.17 18.36 10.38
C GLY A 303 -1.47 19.73 10.96
N ASP A 304 -2.57 20.32 10.52
CA ASP A 304 -3.02 21.64 11.01
C ASP A 304 -3.65 21.52 12.40
N ASP A 305 -4.17 20.35 12.75
CA ASP A 305 -4.70 20.05 14.07
C ASP A 305 -3.62 19.43 14.98
N PRO A 306 -3.73 19.62 16.30
CA PRO A 306 -2.92 18.91 17.28
C PRO A 306 -3.00 17.40 17.10
N ALA A 307 -1.92 16.69 17.40
CA ALA A 307 -1.91 15.25 17.33
C ALA A 307 -2.85 14.64 18.40
N PRO A 308 -3.78 13.77 18.05
CA PRO A 308 -4.67 13.12 19.02
C PRO A 308 -3.90 12.06 19.83
N LEU A 309 -3.17 12.44 20.87
CA LEU A 309 -2.20 11.61 21.58
C LEU A 309 -2.77 10.30 22.09
N ALA A 310 -4.02 10.30 22.58
CA ALA A 310 -4.71 9.10 23.04
C ALA A 310 -4.89 8.05 21.92
N GLU A 311 -5.08 8.50 20.68
CA GLU A 311 -5.34 7.65 19.52
C GLU A 311 -4.07 7.25 18.77
N ILE A 312 -2.96 7.95 18.97
CA ILE A 312 -1.70 7.71 18.22
C ILE A 312 -1.19 6.29 18.41
N SER A 313 -1.19 5.80 19.65
CA SER A 313 -0.68 4.45 19.94
C SER A 313 -1.51 3.35 19.25
N PRO A 314 -2.85 3.28 19.37
CA PRO A 314 -3.65 2.31 18.63
C PRO A 314 -3.56 2.53 17.10
N THR A 315 -3.66 3.76 16.62
CA THR A 315 -3.61 4.11 15.20
C THR A 315 -2.31 3.68 14.53
N SER A 316 -1.16 3.88 15.18
CA SER A 316 0.15 3.46 14.65
C SER A 316 0.25 1.96 14.38
N ARG A 317 -0.54 1.14 15.07
CA ARG A 317 -0.60 -0.33 14.90
C ARG A 317 -1.44 -0.76 13.71
N LEU A 318 -2.38 0.07 13.25
CA LEU A 318 -3.25 -0.25 12.12
C LEU A 318 -2.45 -0.49 10.84
N ARG A 319 -1.28 0.16 10.69
CA ARG A 319 -0.38 -0.05 9.55
C ARG A 319 -0.01 -1.53 9.35
N TYR A 320 0.10 -2.30 10.44
CA TYR A 320 0.43 -3.72 10.33
C TYR A 320 -0.61 -4.53 9.56
N SER A 321 -1.86 -4.04 9.49
CA SER A 321 -2.91 -4.66 8.69
C SER A 321 -2.60 -4.64 7.19
N GLN A 322 -1.83 -3.65 6.70
CA GLN A 322 -1.42 -3.59 5.30
C GLN A 322 -0.45 -4.73 4.93
N GLU A 323 0.47 -5.08 5.84
CA GLU A 323 1.39 -6.21 5.63
C GLU A 323 0.62 -7.55 5.55
N HIS A 324 -0.46 -7.70 6.33
CA HIS A 324 -1.37 -8.84 6.22
C HIS A 324 -2.12 -8.85 4.89
N GLY A 325 -2.57 -7.70 4.39
CA GLY A 325 -3.17 -7.56 3.06
C GLY A 325 -2.23 -8.06 1.96
N TYR A 326 -0.99 -7.58 1.93
CA TYR A 326 0.01 -8.05 0.94
C TYR A 326 0.29 -9.55 1.03
N ARG A 327 0.34 -10.10 2.24
CA ARG A 327 0.52 -11.55 2.42
C ARG A 327 -0.65 -12.32 1.85
N PHE A 328 -1.87 -11.87 2.09
CA PHE A 328 -3.08 -12.46 1.54
C PHE A 328 -3.07 -12.40 0.00
N ASP A 329 -2.79 -11.25 -0.58
CA ASP A 329 -2.76 -11.07 -2.02
C ASP A 329 -1.71 -11.97 -2.70
N LYS A 330 -0.51 -12.08 -2.13
CA LYS A 330 0.55 -12.93 -2.66
C LYS A 330 0.27 -14.42 -2.49
N GLN A 331 -0.12 -14.83 -1.30
CA GLN A 331 -0.25 -16.26 -0.96
C GLN A 331 -1.58 -16.86 -1.39
N VAL A 332 -2.65 -16.04 -1.46
CA VAL A 332 -4.02 -16.52 -1.67
C VAL A 332 -4.60 -16.04 -3.01
N LEU A 333 -4.39 -14.78 -3.38
CA LEU A 333 -4.87 -14.20 -4.64
C LEU A 333 -3.84 -14.27 -5.77
N LEU A 334 -2.78 -15.06 -5.63
CA LEU A 334 -1.79 -15.32 -6.69
C LEU A 334 -1.07 -14.08 -7.23
N TRP A 335 -0.97 -12.99 -6.47
CA TRP A 335 -0.47 -11.71 -6.98
C TRP A 335 0.95 -11.79 -7.56
N ASP A 336 1.85 -12.57 -6.97
CA ASP A 336 3.23 -12.74 -7.41
C ASP A 336 3.51 -14.06 -8.16
N VAL A 337 2.49 -14.93 -8.29
CA VAL A 337 2.62 -16.25 -8.90
C VAL A 337 2.78 -16.20 -10.44
N PRO A 338 1.95 -15.42 -11.19
CA PRO A 338 2.03 -15.43 -12.64
C PRO A 338 3.35 -14.83 -13.14
N ARG A 339 4.02 -15.53 -14.05
CA ARG A 339 5.27 -15.06 -14.69
C ARG A 339 4.97 -14.10 -15.84
N LEU A 340 4.42 -12.93 -15.53
CA LEU A 340 4.10 -11.94 -16.52
C LEU A 340 5.37 -11.28 -17.06
N SER A 341 5.43 -11.09 -18.38
CA SER A 341 6.63 -10.66 -19.09
C SER A 341 6.72 -9.15 -19.33
N THR A 342 5.65 -8.40 -19.09
CA THR A 342 5.66 -6.94 -19.29
C THR A 342 5.16 -6.18 -18.08
N PRO A 343 5.64 -4.93 -17.87
CA PRO A 343 5.12 -4.05 -16.83
C PRO A 343 3.60 -3.85 -16.93
N ALA A 344 3.08 -3.62 -18.13
CA ALA A 344 1.66 -3.36 -18.35
C ALA A 344 0.77 -4.54 -17.93
N ARG A 345 1.18 -5.79 -18.23
CA ARG A 345 0.46 -6.99 -17.76
C ARG A 345 0.47 -7.10 -16.24
N THR A 346 1.61 -6.78 -15.62
CA THR A 346 1.76 -6.82 -14.16
C THR A 346 0.89 -5.76 -13.49
N GLU A 347 0.79 -4.58 -14.08
CA GLU A 347 -0.09 -3.50 -13.59
C GLU A 347 -1.56 -3.93 -13.67
N ARG A 348 -2.02 -4.47 -14.82
CA ARG A 348 -3.39 -5.00 -14.96
C ARG A 348 -3.67 -6.12 -13.97
N TRP A 349 -2.72 -7.06 -13.82
CA TRP A 349 -2.87 -8.13 -12.84
C TRP A 349 -2.98 -7.61 -11.41
N THR A 350 -2.18 -6.62 -11.04
CA THR A 350 -2.27 -5.97 -9.73
C THR A 350 -3.64 -5.33 -9.50
N GLN A 351 -4.19 -4.67 -10.53
CA GLN A 351 -5.54 -4.08 -10.45
C GLN A 351 -6.64 -5.15 -10.34
N VAL A 352 -6.53 -6.24 -11.08
CA VAL A 352 -7.45 -7.39 -10.97
C VAL A 352 -7.41 -8.01 -9.58
N VAL A 353 -6.23 -8.21 -9.01
CA VAL A 353 -6.06 -8.71 -7.64
C VAL A 353 -6.66 -7.73 -6.62
N ALA A 354 -6.44 -6.43 -6.79
CA ALA A 354 -7.03 -5.41 -5.92
C ALA A 354 -8.57 -5.41 -5.99
N CYS A 355 -9.16 -5.60 -7.18
CA CYS A 355 -10.60 -5.79 -7.33
C CYS A 355 -11.11 -7.02 -6.57
N ALA A 356 -10.45 -8.17 -6.71
CA ALA A 356 -10.82 -9.40 -6.00
C ALA A 356 -10.67 -9.26 -4.49
N HIS A 357 -9.60 -8.62 -4.02
CA HIS A 357 -9.39 -8.31 -2.60
C HIS A 357 -10.54 -7.49 -2.02
N ASN A 358 -10.88 -6.39 -2.69
CA ASN A 358 -11.95 -5.49 -2.27
C ASN A 358 -13.32 -6.18 -2.35
N GLN A 359 -13.58 -6.98 -3.39
CA GLN A 359 -14.80 -7.76 -3.53
C GLN A 359 -15.01 -8.71 -2.33
N LEU A 360 -13.95 -9.41 -1.90
CA LEU A 360 -13.99 -10.29 -0.73
C LEU A 360 -14.26 -9.52 0.57
N LEU A 361 -13.68 -8.33 0.74
CA LEU A 361 -13.95 -7.49 1.91
C LEU A 361 -15.40 -7.01 1.97
N LEU A 362 -15.97 -6.61 0.82
CA LEU A 362 -17.36 -6.18 0.72
C LEU A 362 -18.35 -7.35 0.92
N ALA A 363 -17.97 -8.54 0.47
CA ALA A 363 -18.78 -9.75 0.63
C ALA A 363 -18.79 -10.28 2.07
N ARG A 364 -17.77 -9.99 2.86
CA ARG A 364 -17.57 -10.58 4.20
C ARG A 364 -18.77 -10.47 5.15
N PRO A 365 -19.45 -9.32 5.30
CA PRO A 365 -20.61 -9.19 6.19
C PRO A 365 -21.88 -9.87 5.66
N LEU A 366 -21.85 -10.39 4.42
CA LEU A 366 -22.99 -11.04 3.76
C LEU A 366 -22.92 -12.58 3.83
N LEU A 367 -21.88 -13.11 4.47
CA LEU A 367 -21.58 -14.53 4.47
C LEU A 367 -21.42 -15.06 5.89
N ASP A 368 -21.98 -16.23 6.15
CA ASP A 368 -21.82 -16.95 7.42
C ASP A 368 -20.46 -17.65 7.57
N GLY A 369 -19.67 -17.68 6.51
CA GLY A 369 -18.36 -18.30 6.47
C GLY A 369 -18.40 -19.82 6.31
N SER A 370 -17.44 -20.33 5.56
CA SER A 370 -17.19 -21.76 5.43
C SER A 370 -16.00 -22.13 6.32
N TYR A 371 -16.29 -22.86 7.42
CA TYR A 371 -15.28 -23.31 8.37
C TYR A 371 -14.84 -24.75 8.06
N ARG A 372 -13.56 -25.00 8.18
CA ARG A 372 -13.01 -26.34 8.21
C ARG A 372 -13.14 -26.94 9.60
N PRO A 373 -13.15 -28.27 9.76
CA PRO A 373 -13.37 -28.91 11.06
C PRO A 373 -12.42 -28.45 12.18
N TRP A 374 -11.20 -28.04 11.82
CA TRP A 374 -10.16 -27.57 12.75
C TRP A 374 -10.11 -26.05 12.93
N GLU A 375 -10.95 -25.29 12.24
CA GLU A 375 -10.97 -23.82 12.35
C GLU A 375 -11.83 -23.38 13.51
N THR A 376 -11.29 -22.49 14.35
CA THR A 376 -12.07 -21.84 15.43
C THR A 376 -13.01 -20.81 14.82
N ARG A 377 -14.27 -20.83 15.25
CA ARG A 377 -15.25 -19.80 14.88
C ARG A 377 -14.84 -18.47 15.48
N ARG A 378 -14.83 -17.44 14.66
CA ARG A 378 -14.46 -16.06 15.02
C ARG A 378 -15.63 -15.14 14.72
N SER A 379 -15.72 -14.04 15.45
CA SER A 379 -16.73 -12.99 15.22
C SER A 379 -16.55 -12.29 13.85
N ILE A 380 -15.31 -12.26 13.34
CA ILE A 380 -14.97 -11.68 12.03
C ILE A 380 -14.33 -12.76 11.17
N LEU A 381 -14.93 -13.03 10.01
CA LEU A 381 -14.39 -13.98 9.04
C LEU A 381 -13.06 -13.49 8.48
N THR A 382 -12.11 -14.40 8.32
CA THR A 382 -10.91 -14.14 7.53
C THR A 382 -11.26 -14.09 6.03
N LEU A 383 -10.50 -13.34 5.23
CA LEU A 383 -10.73 -13.29 3.78
C LEU A 383 -10.62 -14.68 3.11
N GLY A 384 -9.82 -15.59 3.66
CA GLY A 384 -9.76 -16.97 3.20
C GLY A 384 -11.06 -17.76 3.45
N GLN A 385 -11.73 -17.51 4.57
CA GLN A 385 -13.05 -18.11 4.86
C GLN A 385 -14.12 -17.50 3.95
N VAL A 386 -14.10 -16.18 3.76
CA VAL A 386 -14.98 -15.48 2.81
C VAL A 386 -14.83 -16.05 1.40
N ARG A 387 -13.58 -16.23 0.93
CA ARG A 387 -13.28 -16.78 -0.39
C ARG A 387 -13.89 -18.18 -0.60
N ARG A 388 -13.87 -19.03 0.42
CA ARG A 388 -14.49 -20.35 0.35
C ARG A 388 -16.03 -20.32 0.30
N ALA A 389 -16.63 -19.33 0.92
CA ALA A 389 -18.08 -19.13 0.94
C ALA A 389 -18.59 -18.33 -0.29
N MET A 390 -17.70 -17.64 -0.98
CA MET A 390 -18.02 -16.75 -2.10
C MET A 390 -18.81 -17.38 -3.25
N PRO A 391 -18.59 -18.67 -3.62
CA PRO A 391 -19.36 -19.31 -4.70
C PRO A 391 -20.88 -19.25 -4.52
N THR A 392 -21.37 -19.35 -3.29
CA THR A 392 -22.81 -19.26 -3.00
C THR A 392 -23.35 -17.85 -3.29
N LEU A 393 -22.59 -16.83 -2.89
CA LEU A 393 -22.98 -15.44 -3.10
C LEU A 393 -22.91 -15.06 -4.59
N LEU A 394 -21.86 -15.51 -5.31
CA LEU A 394 -21.71 -15.22 -6.73
C LEU A 394 -22.85 -15.81 -7.58
N ARG A 395 -23.37 -17.00 -7.23
CA ARG A 395 -24.54 -17.59 -7.90
C ARG A 395 -25.80 -16.73 -7.73
N GLN A 396 -25.97 -16.09 -6.59
CA GLN A 396 -27.09 -15.20 -6.32
C GLN A 396 -26.97 -13.85 -7.04
N LEU A 397 -25.75 -13.32 -7.11
CA LEU A 397 -25.47 -12.01 -7.72
C LEU A 397 -25.45 -12.06 -9.25
N GLY A 398 -25.11 -13.22 -9.83
CA GLY A 398 -24.82 -13.32 -11.24
C GLY A 398 -23.56 -12.58 -11.66
N THR A 399 -23.43 -12.30 -12.94
CA THR A 399 -22.25 -11.61 -13.51
C THR A 399 -22.67 -10.53 -14.52
N PRO A 400 -22.06 -9.34 -14.52
CA PRO A 400 -22.24 -8.36 -15.59
C PRO A 400 -21.45 -8.72 -16.87
N ALA A 401 -20.55 -9.73 -16.80
CA ALA A 401 -19.80 -10.17 -17.96
C ALA A 401 -20.70 -10.90 -18.97
N ARG A 402 -20.49 -10.61 -20.24
CA ARG A 402 -21.21 -11.27 -21.31
C ARG A 402 -20.68 -12.70 -21.52
N PRO A 403 -21.55 -13.65 -21.89
CA PRO A 403 -21.11 -15.01 -22.21
C PRO A 403 -20.12 -15.00 -23.40
N PRO A 404 -19.23 -16.01 -23.49
CA PRO A 404 -18.27 -16.10 -24.58
C PRO A 404 -19.00 -16.25 -25.92
N GLN A 405 -18.55 -15.46 -26.89
CA GLN A 405 -19.03 -15.61 -28.27
C GLN A 405 -18.23 -16.72 -28.97
N PRO A 406 -18.87 -17.59 -29.74
CA PRO A 406 -18.18 -18.56 -30.58
C PRO A 406 -17.20 -17.82 -31.51
N ARG A 407 -15.93 -18.09 -31.42
CA ARG A 407 -14.94 -17.61 -32.39
C ARG A 407 -14.79 -18.65 -33.48
N GLY A 408 -14.84 -18.23 -34.73
CA GLY A 408 -14.42 -19.05 -35.86
C GLY A 408 -12.96 -19.50 -35.69
N LYS A 409 -12.51 -20.47 -36.50
CA LYS A 409 -11.11 -20.91 -36.50
C LYS A 409 -10.21 -19.71 -36.81
N ALA A 410 -9.25 -19.41 -35.92
CA ALA A 410 -8.23 -18.46 -36.21
C ALA A 410 -7.44 -18.90 -37.47
N PRO A 411 -7.02 -17.96 -38.34
CA PRO A 411 -6.33 -18.31 -39.59
C PRO A 411 -5.00 -19.06 -39.40
N GLY A 412 -4.57 -19.25 -38.15
CA GLY A 412 -3.30 -19.90 -37.84
C GLY A 412 -2.08 -19.03 -38.21
N ARG A 413 -0.92 -19.57 -38.04
CA ARG A 413 0.33 -18.93 -38.51
C ARG A 413 0.54 -19.21 -39.99
N ALA A 414 0.98 -18.21 -40.72
CA ALA A 414 1.38 -18.40 -42.12
C ALA A 414 2.46 -19.50 -42.24
N LYS A 415 2.42 -20.27 -43.29
CA LYS A 415 3.41 -21.33 -43.55
C LYS A 415 4.82 -20.70 -43.58
N GLY A 416 5.75 -21.26 -42.77
CA GLY A 416 7.11 -20.71 -42.66
C GLY A 416 7.28 -19.55 -41.65
N PHE A 417 6.24 -19.19 -40.92
CA PHE A 417 6.39 -18.18 -39.84
C PHE A 417 7.20 -18.74 -38.67
N HIS A 418 8.34 -18.11 -38.39
CA HIS A 418 9.13 -18.34 -37.20
C HIS A 418 9.02 -17.16 -36.26
N PRO A 419 8.61 -17.32 -34.98
CA PRO A 419 8.54 -16.22 -34.04
C PRO A 419 9.95 -15.68 -33.77
N LYS A 420 10.15 -14.37 -33.87
CA LYS A 420 11.40 -13.74 -33.50
C LYS A 420 11.63 -13.91 -31.98
N PRO A 421 12.87 -14.23 -31.53
CA PRO A 421 13.21 -14.23 -30.13
C PRO A 421 12.87 -12.87 -29.49
N ARG A 422 12.30 -12.88 -28.27
CA ARG A 422 12.06 -11.63 -27.54
C ARG A 422 13.39 -11.02 -27.13
N ALA A 423 13.48 -9.70 -27.23
CA ALA A 423 14.66 -8.95 -26.77
C ALA A 423 14.85 -9.13 -25.26
N ARG A 424 16.10 -9.32 -24.82
CA ARG A 424 16.46 -9.32 -23.40
C ARG A 424 16.68 -7.89 -22.94
N HIS A 425 16.26 -7.61 -21.71
CA HIS A 425 16.39 -6.28 -21.11
C HIS A 425 17.25 -6.35 -19.85
N PRO A 426 18.26 -5.47 -19.71
CA PRO A 426 19.10 -5.44 -18.52
C PRO A 426 18.30 -4.98 -17.29
N VAL A 427 18.76 -5.38 -16.11
CA VAL A 427 18.24 -4.90 -14.85
C VAL A 427 18.76 -3.48 -14.59
N ILE A 428 17.84 -2.54 -14.37
CA ILE A 428 18.19 -1.13 -14.18
C ILE A 428 18.60 -0.91 -12.71
N ARG A 429 19.81 -0.40 -12.51
CA ARG A 429 20.30 0.00 -11.19
C ARG A 429 19.95 1.47 -10.96
N LYS A 430 19.09 1.75 -9.98
CA LYS A 430 18.81 3.13 -9.56
C LYS A 430 20.06 3.70 -8.88
N THR A 431 20.79 4.59 -9.55
CA THR A 431 21.94 5.27 -8.96
C THR A 431 21.49 6.26 -7.88
N SER A 432 22.06 6.17 -6.67
CA SER A 432 21.88 7.21 -5.67
C SER A 432 22.56 8.50 -6.15
N LYS A 433 21.95 9.67 -5.86
CA LYS A 433 22.53 10.99 -6.24
C LYS A 433 23.97 11.22 -5.74
N LYS A 434 24.48 10.43 -4.80
CA LYS A 434 25.86 10.50 -4.30
C LYS A 434 26.91 10.06 -5.32
N GLN A 435 26.60 9.14 -6.22
CA GLN A 435 27.60 8.67 -7.23
C GLN A 435 27.81 9.64 -8.38
N LYS A 436 26.95 10.62 -8.61
CA LYS A 436 27.14 11.63 -9.67
C LYS A 436 28.15 12.73 -9.34
N LYS A 437 28.57 12.89 -8.05
CA LYS A 437 29.59 13.89 -7.65
C LYS A 437 31.04 13.39 -7.74
N GLY A 438 31.29 12.12 -8.01
CA GLY A 438 32.61 11.49 -8.00
C GLY A 438 33.29 11.33 -9.36
N LYS A 439 32.64 11.71 -10.47
CA LYS A 439 33.27 11.69 -11.82
C LYS A 439 33.33 13.11 -12.40
N LYS A 440 34.08 13.99 -11.77
CA LYS A 440 34.77 15.07 -12.51
C LYS A 440 36.15 14.51 -12.85
N THR A 441 36.29 14.15 -14.09
CA THR A 441 37.49 13.81 -14.79
C THR A 441 38.64 14.78 -14.46
N THR A 442 39.70 14.25 -13.89
CA THR A 442 41.05 14.74 -14.10
C THR A 442 41.48 14.31 -15.53
N SER A 443 41.43 15.21 -16.46
CA SER A 443 42.19 15.12 -17.71
C SER A 443 43.24 16.20 -17.61
N ALA A 444 44.48 15.75 -17.50
CA ALA A 444 45.68 16.51 -17.80
C ALA A 444 45.73 16.79 -19.31
#